data_201bf2ded95497039c810ab2fa645a95
#
_entry.id   201bf2ded95497039c810ab2fa645a95
#
_cell.length_a   1.000
_cell.length_b   1.000
_cell.length_c   1.000
_cell.angle_alpha   90.00
_cell.angle_beta   90.00
_cell.angle_gamma   90.00
#
_symmetry.space_group_name_H-M   'P 1'
#
loop_
_entity.id
_entity.type
_entity.pdbx_description
1 polymer ?
#
loop_
_entity_poly.entity_id
_entity_poly.type
_entity_poly.pdbx_seq_one_letter_code
_entity_poly.pdbx_strand_id
1 'polypeptide(L)'
;MIYNFNLGIGWASSGVEYAQIYRARMFRNIGVDAKFVFTDMFPQENIEHMTKNIGFEDSEVIWLYTSFTDFKTAPVTYTLSDLEKTFSNTEYTKSREGKICRYVFNGNNNFYTAYMVNDHDDYVHRVEMVSNGCLIRKDYFTYGRVYSEYYAPLDNAAHLYHRRFFNVDGSVAYEEIIDDDKVMYKFKDKMLCSKEEFVGYMVSQLNLTSDDIVIIDRTTDIGQAIMMNCKPAKVGIIVHADHFSEKDTNDDYILWNNYYEYDFNMHKHVDFYVCATQAQSDLMKAQFEKYYGVTPNMYTIPVGSLPELKYPKDRRKPFSLITASRLASEKHIDWICKAVIQAKSEYSELSLDIYGVGAERTKLENIIRDHQAQDYIHLMGQHDLSEVYQNYEAYIAGSTSEGFGLTLMEAVGGGLPIIGFDVRYGNP
;
A
#
# COMPACT_ATOMS: atom_id res chain seq x y z
N MET A 1 8.96 20.73 -7.94
CA MET A 1 8.86 19.27 -7.64
C MET A 1 7.60 19.00 -6.85
N ILE A 2 6.96 17.82 -7.05
CA ILE A 2 5.82 17.39 -6.22
C ILE A 2 6.24 16.14 -5.44
N TYR A 3 6.11 16.18 -4.11
CA TYR A 3 6.39 15.05 -3.22
C TYR A 3 5.08 14.47 -2.70
N ASN A 4 4.82 13.19 -2.96
CA ASN A 4 3.60 12.49 -2.55
C ASN A 4 3.95 11.50 -1.43
N PHE A 5 3.45 11.72 -0.21
CA PHE A 5 3.74 10.90 0.96
C PHE A 5 2.65 9.86 1.20
N ASN A 6 3.07 8.62 1.45
CA ASN A 6 2.24 7.51 1.87
C ASN A 6 2.97 6.70 2.96
N LEU A 7 2.24 5.90 3.72
CA LEU A 7 2.82 4.99 4.71
C LEU A 7 3.57 3.86 4.02
N GLY A 8 2.86 3.02 3.31
CA GLY A 8 3.42 1.82 2.76
C GLY A 8 2.80 1.37 1.45
N ILE A 9 3.34 0.32 0.92
CA ILE A 9 2.84 -0.43 -0.22
C ILE A 9 2.90 -1.92 0.14
N GLY A 10 1.88 -2.68 -0.23
CA GLY A 10 1.83 -4.11 0.04
C GLY A 10 1.53 -4.94 -1.20
N TRP A 11 1.58 -6.25 -1.07
CA TRP A 11 1.23 -7.19 -2.14
C TRP A 11 -0.19 -7.00 -2.67
N ALA A 12 -1.14 -6.64 -1.77
CA ALA A 12 -2.49 -6.25 -2.11
C ALA A 12 -2.61 -4.73 -1.95
N SER A 13 -2.26 -4.00 -3.00
CA SER A 13 -2.37 -2.54 -3.03
C SER A 13 -3.81 -2.09 -2.79
N SER A 14 -3.97 -1.04 -2.01
CA SER A 14 -5.28 -0.43 -1.74
C SER A 14 -5.63 0.62 -2.78
N GLY A 15 -6.85 1.15 -2.73
CA GLY A 15 -7.27 2.26 -3.58
C GLY A 15 -6.36 3.49 -3.51
N VAL A 16 -5.65 3.70 -2.39
CA VAL A 16 -4.72 4.83 -2.22
C VAL A 16 -3.48 4.67 -3.11
N GLU A 17 -2.85 3.49 -3.11
CA GLU A 17 -1.69 3.22 -3.98
C GLU A 17 -2.09 3.27 -5.46
N TYR A 18 -3.29 2.77 -5.81
CA TYR A 18 -3.81 2.92 -7.18
C TYR A 18 -4.06 4.39 -7.54
N ALA A 19 -4.60 5.20 -6.64
CA ALA A 19 -4.75 6.64 -6.84
C ALA A 19 -3.41 7.33 -7.07
N GLN A 20 -2.37 6.94 -6.33
CA GLN A 20 -1.02 7.45 -6.52
C GLN A 20 -0.44 7.09 -7.89
N ILE A 21 -0.62 5.85 -8.37
CA ILE A 21 -0.10 5.46 -9.70
C ILE A 21 -0.87 6.14 -10.84
N TYR A 22 -2.18 6.34 -10.72
CA TYR A 22 -2.92 7.17 -11.67
C TYR A 22 -2.36 8.59 -11.72
N ARG A 23 -2.06 9.19 -10.57
CA ARG A 23 -1.45 10.52 -10.47
C ARG A 23 -0.04 10.53 -11.05
N ALA A 24 0.79 9.53 -10.79
CA ALA A 24 2.12 9.39 -11.36
C ALA A 24 2.08 9.36 -12.89
N ARG A 25 1.18 8.57 -13.47
CA ARG A 25 0.97 8.52 -14.93
C ARG A 25 0.56 9.88 -15.49
N MET A 26 -0.35 10.59 -14.82
CA MET A 26 -0.75 11.94 -15.24
C MET A 26 0.40 12.92 -15.19
N PHE A 27 1.20 12.93 -14.12
CA PHE A 27 2.37 13.80 -14.02
C PHE A 27 3.40 13.52 -15.12
N ARG A 28 3.67 12.24 -15.42
CA ARG A 28 4.53 11.87 -16.55
C ARG A 28 3.98 12.39 -17.88
N ASN A 29 2.68 12.23 -18.12
CA ASN A 29 2.05 12.65 -19.39
C ASN A 29 2.13 14.17 -19.63
N ILE A 30 2.13 14.98 -18.56
CA ILE A 30 2.20 16.44 -18.65
C ILE A 30 3.61 17.00 -18.36
N GLY A 31 4.60 16.12 -18.15
CA GLY A 31 5.99 16.52 -17.92
C GLY A 31 6.24 17.19 -16.56
N VAL A 32 5.49 16.81 -15.53
CA VAL A 32 5.66 17.31 -14.14
C VAL A 32 6.50 16.34 -13.34
N ASP A 33 7.61 16.83 -12.78
CA ASP A 33 8.47 16.03 -11.91
C ASP A 33 7.80 15.76 -10.57
N ALA A 34 7.69 14.47 -10.21
CA ALA A 34 7.10 14.03 -8.95
C ALA A 34 7.91 12.91 -8.29
N LYS A 35 7.83 12.84 -6.97
CA LYS A 35 8.35 11.75 -6.14
C LYS A 35 7.25 11.17 -5.29
N PHE A 36 7.32 9.84 -5.07
CA PHE A 36 6.42 9.08 -4.22
C PHE A 36 7.22 8.50 -3.07
N VAL A 37 6.93 9.00 -1.88
CA VAL A 37 7.68 8.72 -0.65
C VAL A 37 6.91 7.70 0.17
N PHE A 38 7.55 6.57 0.47
CA PHE A 38 7.01 5.51 1.31
C PHE A 38 7.78 5.48 2.63
N THR A 39 7.04 5.52 3.74
CA THR A 39 7.62 5.71 5.08
C THR A 39 7.63 4.48 5.96
N ASP A 40 6.94 3.39 5.57
CA ASP A 40 6.96 2.13 6.33
C ASP A 40 8.17 1.25 5.98
N MET A 41 8.50 0.36 6.91
CA MET A 41 9.55 -0.64 6.73
C MET A 41 9.02 -1.87 5.99
N PHE A 42 9.75 -2.31 4.96
CA PHE A 42 9.40 -3.47 4.11
C PHE A 42 10.48 -4.57 4.21
N PRO A 43 10.49 -5.39 5.28
CA PRO A 43 11.53 -6.41 5.43
C PRO A 43 11.27 -7.68 4.62
N GLN A 44 10.11 -7.84 4.02
CA GLN A 44 9.72 -9.07 3.32
C GLN A 44 10.00 -9.05 1.82
N GLU A 45 10.12 -7.85 1.24
CA GLU A 45 10.28 -7.68 -0.19
C GLU A 45 11.07 -6.41 -0.52
N ASN A 46 11.70 -6.37 -1.71
CA ASN A 46 12.30 -5.14 -2.23
C ASN A 46 11.20 -4.14 -2.62
N ILE A 47 11.31 -2.89 -2.16
CA ILE A 47 10.34 -1.84 -2.48
C ILE A 47 10.22 -1.63 -4.00
N GLU A 48 11.33 -1.73 -4.74
CA GLU A 48 11.34 -1.62 -6.21
C GLU A 48 10.36 -2.62 -6.85
N HIS A 49 10.43 -3.88 -6.42
CA HIS A 49 9.55 -4.92 -6.95
C HIS A 49 8.06 -4.59 -6.70
N MET A 50 7.72 -4.14 -5.49
CA MET A 50 6.33 -3.79 -5.14
C MET A 50 5.84 -2.57 -5.92
N THR A 51 6.64 -1.51 -6.02
CA THR A 51 6.24 -0.27 -6.69
C THR A 51 6.16 -0.45 -8.21
N LYS A 52 7.10 -1.18 -8.79
CA LYS A 52 7.12 -1.46 -10.23
C LYS A 52 5.93 -2.32 -10.68
N ASN A 53 5.51 -3.29 -9.86
CA ASN A 53 4.36 -4.15 -10.16
C ASN A 53 3.06 -3.36 -10.35
N ILE A 54 2.89 -2.21 -9.71
CA ILE A 54 1.72 -1.35 -9.89
C ILE A 54 1.97 -0.20 -10.87
N GLY A 55 3.22 -0.01 -11.34
CA GLY A 55 3.56 0.88 -12.46
C GLY A 55 4.27 2.18 -12.11
N PHE A 56 4.94 2.28 -10.94
CA PHE A 56 5.89 3.36 -10.67
C PHE A 56 7.21 3.13 -11.42
N GLU A 57 7.88 4.22 -11.75
CA GLU A 57 9.26 4.21 -12.20
C GLU A 57 10.22 4.26 -10.99
N ASP A 58 11.35 3.54 -11.04
CA ASP A 58 12.31 3.49 -9.93
C ASP A 58 12.80 4.90 -9.53
N SER A 59 12.96 5.77 -10.52
CA SER A 59 13.38 7.16 -10.31
C SER A 59 12.36 8.04 -9.58
N GLU A 60 11.08 7.63 -9.53
CA GLU A 60 10.01 8.36 -8.84
C GLU A 60 9.87 7.96 -7.38
N VAL A 61 10.43 6.81 -6.98
CA VAL A 61 10.24 6.22 -5.66
C VAL A 61 11.34 6.66 -4.70
N ILE A 62 10.93 7.12 -3.51
CA ILE A 62 11.80 7.37 -2.37
C ILE A 62 11.31 6.48 -1.22
N TRP A 63 12.22 5.67 -0.68
CA TRP A 63 11.94 4.94 0.54
C TRP A 63 12.65 5.63 1.72
N LEU A 64 11.89 5.93 2.78
CA LEU A 64 12.40 6.64 3.96
C LEU A 64 13.73 6.05 4.46
N TYR A 65 13.80 4.73 4.55
CA TYR A 65 14.95 4.04 5.15
C TYR A 65 16.22 4.06 4.29
N THR A 66 16.10 4.25 2.98
CA THR A 66 17.27 4.44 2.10
C THR A 66 17.58 5.90 1.82
N SER A 67 16.73 6.85 2.24
CA SER A 67 16.92 8.28 1.95
C SER A 67 18.17 8.90 2.59
N PHE A 68 18.73 8.24 3.60
CA PHE A 68 19.96 8.64 4.29
C PHE A 68 21.19 7.81 3.94
N THR A 69 21.08 6.99 2.90
CA THR A 69 22.16 6.21 2.31
C THR A 69 22.41 6.70 0.89
N ASP A 70 23.43 6.20 0.24
CA ASP A 70 23.66 6.44 -1.20
C ASP A 70 23.00 5.36 -2.10
N PHE A 71 22.24 4.41 -1.51
CA PHE A 71 21.44 3.46 -2.26
C PHE A 71 20.24 4.14 -2.94
N LYS A 72 19.99 3.71 -4.18
CA LYS A 72 18.79 4.11 -4.94
C LYS A 72 17.82 2.95 -5.03
N THR A 73 16.55 3.26 -5.24
CA THR A 73 15.55 2.24 -5.58
C THR A 73 15.99 1.54 -6.87
N ALA A 74 16.19 0.23 -6.79
CA ALA A 74 16.71 -0.59 -7.88
C ALA A 74 16.34 -2.07 -7.68
N PRO A 75 16.30 -2.87 -8.77
CA PRO A 75 16.11 -4.31 -8.67
C PRO A 75 17.28 -5.00 -7.96
N VAL A 76 17.02 -6.21 -7.50
CA VAL A 76 18.05 -7.05 -6.88
C VAL A 76 18.96 -7.59 -7.97
N THR A 77 20.27 -7.31 -7.84
CA THR A 77 21.32 -7.83 -8.75
C THR A 77 22.50 -8.46 -7.99
N TYR A 78 22.49 -8.42 -6.65
CA TYR A 78 23.49 -9.11 -5.82
C TYR A 78 23.33 -10.62 -5.96
N THR A 79 24.45 -11.33 -6.25
CA THR A 79 24.41 -12.74 -6.62
C THR A 79 24.86 -13.68 -5.51
N LEU A 80 24.54 -15.00 -5.64
CA LEU A 80 25.12 -16.04 -4.78
C LEU A 80 26.66 -16.03 -4.85
N SER A 81 27.27 -15.76 -6.02
CA SER A 81 28.72 -15.63 -6.18
C SER A 81 29.29 -14.47 -5.36
N ASP A 82 28.57 -13.33 -5.29
CA ASP A 82 29.01 -12.22 -4.44
C ASP A 82 28.89 -12.54 -2.96
N LEU A 83 27.85 -13.27 -2.58
CA LEU A 83 27.71 -13.78 -1.21
C LEU A 83 28.86 -14.73 -0.84
N GLU A 84 29.17 -15.69 -1.71
CA GLU A 84 30.24 -16.69 -1.47
C GLU A 84 31.62 -16.04 -1.32
N LYS A 85 31.90 -14.95 -2.01
CA LYS A 85 33.13 -14.16 -1.81
C LYS A 85 33.29 -13.65 -0.38
N THR A 86 32.17 -13.42 0.34
CA THR A 86 32.20 -12.93 1.73
C THR A 86 32.61 -14.03 2.73
N PHE A 87 32.54 -15.31 2.35
CA PHE A 87 32.86 -16.43 3.24
C PHE A 87 34.40 -16.64 3.42
N SER A 88 35.21 -15.90 2.68
CA SER A 88 36.64 -16.03 2.67
C SER A 88 37.09 -17.50 2.38
N ASN A 89 37.93 -18.09 3.21
CA ASN A 89 38.41 -19.47 3.05
C ASN A 89 37.68 -20.46 3.96
N THR A 90 36.47 -20.13 4.42
CA THR A 90 35.71 -21.02 5.32
C THR A 90 35.09 -22.15 4.50
N GLU A 91 35.32 -23.40 4.94
CA GLU A 91 34.69 -24.58 4.32
C GLU A 91 33.20 -24.63 4.63
N TYR A 92 32.40 -24.97 3.62
CA TYR A 92 30.95 -25.14 3.76
C TYR A 92 30.42 -26.23 2.82
N THR A 93 29.26 -26.77 3.16
CA THR A 93 28.45 -27.55 2.24
C THR A 93 27.31 -26.71 1.72
N LYS A 94 27.01 -26.77 0.40
CA LYS A 94 25.98 -25.99 -0.28
C LYS A 94 24.88 -26.92 -0.75
N SER A 95 23.62 -26.53 -0.50
CA SER A 95 22.43 -27.17 -1.08
C SER A 95 21.46 -26.11 -1.58
N ARG A 96 20.73 -26.40 -2.67
CA ARG A 96 19.72 -25.51 -3.25
C ARG A 96 18.44 -26.25 -3.48
N GLU A 97 17.30 -25.64 -3.11
CA GLU A 97 15.95 -26.09 -3.37
C GLU A 97 15.08 -24.88 -3.76
N GLY A 98 14.71 -24.78 -5.04
CA GLY A 98 13.98 -23.64 -5.57
C GLY A 98 14.67 -22.31 -5.29
N LYS A 99 13.93 -21.39 -4.63
CA LYS A 99 14.43 -20.05 -4.22
C LYS A 99 15.34 -20.06 -3.00
N ILE A 100 15.66 -21.22 -2.42
CA ILE A 100 16.42 -21.30 -1.17
C ILE A 100 17.76 -21.97 -1.44
N CYS A 101 18.85 -21.30 -1.02
CA CYS A 101 20.18 -21.87 -1.02
C CYS A 101 20.74 -21.86 0.41
N ARG A 102 21.14 -23.02 0.92
CA ARG A 102 21.68 -23.17 2.27
C ARG A 102 23.16 -23.49 2.23
N TYR A 103 23.91 -22.80 3.06
CA TYR A 103 25.33 -22.98 3.32
C TYR A 103 25.53 -23.41 4.77
N VAL A 104 26.05 -24.60 4.99
CA VAL A 104 26.32 -25.14 6.34
C VAL A 104 27.80 -25.09 6.61
N PHE A 105 28.20 -24.42 7.70
CA PHE A 105 29.58 -24.23 8.15
C PHE A 105 29.83 -25.10 9.39
N ASN A 106 30.99 -25.66 9.53
CA ASN A 106 31.52 -26.33 10.74
C ASN A 106 30.46 -26.92 11.69
N GLY A 107 29.68 -27.89 11.22
CA GLY A 107 28.63 -28.53 11.99
C GLY A 107 27.23 -27.93 11.69
N ASN A 108 26.19 -28.76 11.89
CA ASN A 108 24.80 -28.49 11.41
C ASN A 108 24.10 -27.31 12.10
N ASN A 109 24.69 -26.73 13.17
CA ASN A 109 24.03 -25.65 13.93
C ASN A 109 24.44 -24.23 13.48
N ASN A 110 25.35 -24.10 12.50
CA ASN A 110 25.80 -22.84 11.95
C ASN A 110 25.56 -22.83 10.45
N PHE A 111 24.61 -22.05 9.98
CA PHE A 111 24.29 -22.02 8.56
C PHE A 111 23.76 -20.67 8.12
N TYR A 112 23.95 -20.39 6.84
CA TYR A 112 23.32 -19.28 6.15
C TYR A 112 22.26 -19.83 5.20
N THR A 113 21.12 -19.15 5.16
CA THR A 113 20.04 -19.42 4.20
C THR A 113 19.86 -18.20 3.33
N ALA A 114 20.23 -18.30 2.05
CA ALA A 114 20.01 -17.28 1.05
C ALA A 114 18.66 -17.51 0.36
N TYR A 115 17.86 -16.46 0.28
CA TYR A 115 16.58 -16.43 -0.42
C TYR A 115 16.74 -15.64 -1.71
N MET A 116 16.52 -16.31 -2.84
CA MET A 116 16.57 -15.69 -4.16
C MET A 116 15.25 -15.04 -4.53
N VAL A 117 15.31 -14.08 -5.44
CA VAL A 117 14.13 -13.39 -5.99
C VAL A 117 13.19 -14.38 -6.68
N ASN A 118 13.75 -15.33 -7.44
CA ASN A 118 12.98 -16.38 -8.14
C ASN A 118 13.77 -17.71 -8.20
N ASP A 119 13.18 -18.75 -8.78
CA ASP A 119 13.77 -20.09 -8.85
C ASP A 119 14.87 -20.22 -9.91
N HIS A 120 14.95 -19.29 -10.84
CA HIS A 120 15.77 -19.39 -12.06
C HIS A 120 17.05 -18.58 -11.98
N ASP A 121 17.03 -17.47 -11.21
CA ASP A 121 18.17 -16.58 -11.07
C ASP A 121 18.96 -16.87 -9.79
N ASP A 122 20.18 -16.37 -9.75
CA ASP A 122 21.05 -16.40 -8.57
C ASP A 122 21.02 -15.07 -7.77
N TYR A 123 20.05 -14.21 -8.03
CA TYR A 123 19.91 -12.93 -7.35
C TYR A 123 19.36 -13.12 -5.94
N VAL A 124 20.14 -12.70 -4.95
CA VAL A 124 19.89 -12.88 -3.52
C VAL A 124 19.21 -11.63 -2.97
N HIS A 125 17.96 -11.79 -2.56
CA HIS A 125 17.21 -10.73 -1.88
C HIS A 125 17.58 -10.64 -0.39
N ARG A 126 17.69 -11.79 0.28
CA ARG A 126 17.90 -11.87 1.73
C ARG A 126 18.76 -13.05 2.11
N VAL A 127 19.58 -12.87 3.14
CA VAL A 127 20.35 -13.96 3.78
C VAL A 127 20.05 -14.00 5.28
N GLU A 128 19.63 -15.15 5.78
CA GLU A 128 19.45 -15.41 7.21
C GLU A 128 20.67 -16.17 7.75
N MET A 129 21.18 -15.71 8.87
CA MET A 129 22.36 -16.29 9.54
C MET A 129 21.93 -16.90 10.86
N VAL A 130 22.13 -18.20 10.98
CA VAL A 130 21.85 -18.98 12.19
C VAL A 130 23.16 -19.42 12.80
N SER A 131 23.34 -19.20 14.11
CA SER A 131 24.47 -19.65 14.89
C SER A 131 23.96 -20.37 16.13
N ASN A 132 24.51 -21.58 16.36
CA ASN A 132 24.09 -22.47 17.45
C ASN A 132 22.56 -22.69 17.51
N GLY A 133 21.90 -22.77 16.33
CA GLY A 133 20.46 -22.95 16.20
C GLY A 133 19.63 -21.70 16.43
N CYS A 134 20.24 -20.55 16.70
CA CYS A 134 19.54 -19.28 16.90
C CYS A 134 19.75 -18.35 15.68
N LEU A 135 18.66 -17.74 15.18
CA LEU A 135 18.77 -16.66 14.21
C LEU A 135 19.44 -15.46 14.87
N ILE A 136 20.54 -14.99 14.29
CA ILE A 136 21.32 -13.87 14.82
C ILE A 136 21.30 -12.65 13.92
N ARG A 137 21.18 -12.83 12.61
CA ARG A 137 21.20 -11.73 11.63
C ARG A 137 20.44 -12.07 10.38
N LYS A 138 19.82 -11.06 9.76
CA LYS A 138 19.36 -11.09 8.37
C LYS A 138 20.00 -9.94 7.62
N ASP A 139 20.54 -10.21 6.44
CA ASP A 139 21.06 -9.20 5.52
C ASP A 139 20.12 -9.06 4.32
N TYR A 140 19.87 -7.84 3.89
CA TYR A 140 18.97 -7.52 2.76
C TYR A 140 19.75 -6.80 1.67
N PHE A 141 19.51 -7.21 0.42
CA PHE A 141 20.30 -6.82 -0.74
C PHE A 141 19.47 -6.27 -1.87
N THR A 142 20.04 -5.29 -2.59
CA THR A 142 19.68 -4.90 -3.94
C THR A 142 20.88 -5.15 -4.86
N TYR A 143 21.68 -4.16 -5.20
CA TYR A 143 22.99 -4.32 -5.86
C TYR A 143 24.18 -4.34 -4.88
N GLY A 144 23.90 -4.22 -3.60
CA GLY A 144 24.78 -4.35 -2.45
C GLY A 144 23.94 -4.61 -1.21
N ARG A 145 24.57 -4.73 -0.05
CA ARG A 145 23.87 -4.90 1.22
C ARG A 145 23.29 -3.56 1.69
N VAL A 146 21.98 -3.43 1.63
CA VAL A 146 21.26 -2.20 2.00
C VAL A 146 21.17 -2.05 3.51
N TYR A 147 20.73 -3.10 4.20
CA TYR A 147 20.66 -3.11 5.67
C TYR A 147 20.76 -4.50 6.23
N SER A 148 21.03 -4.57 7.54
CA SER A 148 21.03 -5.81 8.33
C SER A 148 20.14 -5.66 9.54
N GLU A 149 19.41 -6.73 9.87
CA GLU A 149 18.67 -6.92 11.11
C GLU A 149 19.45 -7.82 12.06
N TYR A 150 19.53 -7.46 13.33
CA TYR A 150 20.21 -8.22 14.37
C TYR A 150 19.21 -8.71 15.41
N TYR A 151 19.34 -9.99 15.74
CA TYR A 151 18.41 -10.69 16.61
C TYR A 151 19.12 -11.25 17.85
N ALA A 152 18.44 -11.20 18.99
CA ALA A 152 18.81 -11.89 20.20
C ALA A 152 17.77 -12.96 20.53
N PRO A 153 18.18 -14.15 21.06
CA PRO A 153 17.21 -15.13 21.55
C PRO A 153 16.56 -14.63 22.84
N LEU A 154 15.23 -14.54 22.84
CA LEU A 154 14.41 -14.18 24.00
C LEU A 154 13.16 -15.06 23.98
N ASP A 155 12.85 -15.76 25.08
CA ASP A 155 11.64 -16.59 25.23
C ASP A 155 11.42 -17.61 24.08
N ASN A 156 12.50 -18.26 23.63
CA ASN A 156 12.53 -19.19 22.48
C ASN A 156 12.13 -18.55 21.13
N ALA A 157 12.15 -17.24 21.01
CA ALA A 157 11.93 -16.49 19.78
C ALA A 157 13.15 -15.63 19.41
N ALA A 158 13.27 -15.31 18.12
CA ALA A 158 14.27 -14.36 17.66
C ALA A 158 13.70 -12.93 17.84
N HIS A 159 14.26 -12.20 18.80
CA HIS A 159 13.87 -10.82 19.11
C HIS A 159 14.75 -9.84 18.32
N LEU A 160 14.13 -9.03 17.45
CA LEU A 160 14.80 -7.97 16.70
C LEU A 160 15.07 -6.79 17.63
N TYR A 161 16.35 -6.40 17.78
CA TYR A 161 16.73 -5.31 18.66
C TYR A 161 17.52 -4.20 17.97
N HIS A 162 18.00 -4.43 16.72
CA HIS A 162 18.85 -3.46 16.06
C HIS A 162 18.82 -3.66 14.54
N ARG A 163 18.86 -2.55 13.78
CA ARG A 163 19.13 -2.53 12.34
C ARG A 163 20.28 -1.59 12.03
N ARG A 164 21.10 -1.96 11.05
CA ARG A 164 22.13 -1.10 10.45
C ARG A 164 21.84 -0.88 8.99
N PHE A 165 21.86 0.36 8.59
CA PHE A 165 21.72 0.78 7.19
C PHE A 165 23.08 1.19 6.64
N PHE A 166 23.38 0.76 5.42
CA PHE A 166 24.70 0.90 4.84
C PHE A 166 24.69 1.81 3.62
N ASN A 167 25.88 2.37 3.31
CA ASN A 167 26.19 2.93 2.03
C ASN A 167 26.70 1.82 1.08
N VAL A 168 26.77 2.13 -0.21
CA VAL A 168 27.22 1.18 -1.25
C VAL A 168 28.64 0.64 -0.99
N ASP A 169 29.51 1.48 -0.39
CA ASP A 169 30.85 1.09 0.02
C ASP A 169 30.91 0.17 1.26
N GLY A 170 29.74 -0.12 1.86
CA GLY A 170 29.61 -0.94 3.06
C GLY A 170 29.81 -0.18 4.38
N SER A 171 30.08 1.12 4.36
CA SER A 171 30.10 1.94 5.57
C SER A 171 28.69 2.07 6.17
N VAL A 172 28.60 2.23 7.49
CA VAL A 172 27.33 2.41 8.19
C VAL A 172 26.86 3.86 8.01
N ALA A 173 25.71 4.04 7.38
CA ALA A 173 25.06 5.34 7.21
C ALA A 173 24.37 5.78 8.52
N TYR A 174 23.58 4.90 9.09
CA TYR A 174 22.93 5.10 10.40
C TYR A 174 22.45 3.75 10.98
N GLU A 175 22.01 3.78 12.23
CA GLU A 175 21.52 2.62 12.97
C GLU A 175 20.10 2.88 13.52
N GLU A 176 19.26 1.86 13.55
CA GLU A 176 17.97 1.83 14.23
C GLU A 176 18.07 0.91 15.44
N ILE A 177 17.81 1.43 16.62
CA ILE A 177 17.77 0.70 17.90
C ILE A 177 16.33 0.46 18.26
N ILE A 178 15.96 -0.78 18.53
CA ILE A 178 14.59 -1.22 18.74
C ILE A 178 14.48 -1.81 20.14
N ASP A 179 13.50 -1.30 20.90
CA ASP A 179 13.15 -1.77 22.25
C ASP A 179 11.62 -1.88 22.31
N ASP A 180 11.12 -3.05 22.01
CA ASP A 180 9.71 -3.36 21.78
C ASP A 180 9.06 -2.44 20.73
N ASP A 181 8.17 -1.55 21.12
CA ASP A 181 7.48 -0.58 20.28
C ASP A 181 8.23 0.76 20.16
N LYS A 182 9.35 0.92 20.87
CA LYS A 182 10.17 2.13 20.84
C LYS A 182 11.32 1.98 19.86
N VAL A 183 11.55 3.04 19.10
CA VAL A 183 12.63 3.10 18.12
C VAL A 183 13.45 4.36 18.31
N MET A 184 14.76 4.23 18.10
CA MET A 184 15.71 5.35 18.03
C MET A 184 16.57 5.20 16.78
N TYR A 185 16.84 6.31 16.10
CA TYR A 185 17.71 6.36 14.92
C TYR A 185 18.97 7.13 15.25
N LYS A 186 20.11 6.45 15.17
CA LYS A 186 21.42 6.97 15.51
C LYS A 186 22.22 7.26 14.25
N PHE A 187 22.46 8.53 14.00
CA PHE A 187 23.37 9.05 13.00
C PHE A 187 24.72 9.36 13.64
N LYS A 188 25.72 9.75 12.83
CA LYS A 188 27.05 10.10 13.30
C LYS A 188 27.05 11.24 14.34
N ASP A 189 26.19 12.23 14.12
CA ASP A 189 26.13 13.50 14.87
C ASP A 189 24.76 13.80 15.49
N LYS A 190 23.80 12.87 15.36
CA LYS A 190 22.41 13.08 15.77
C LYS A 190 21.77 11.78 16.26
N MET A 191 20.87 11.92 17.23
CA MET A 191 19.95 10.87 17.67
C MET A 191 18.51 11.36 17.48
N LEU A 192 17.65 10.53 16.91
CA LEU A 192 16.21 10.78 16.78
C LEU A 192 15.48 9.69 17.59
N CYS A 193 14.49 10.10 18.35
CA CYS A 193 13.87 9.25 19.36
C CYS A 193 12.49 8.69 18.95
N SER A 194 12.06 8.93 17.71
CA SER A 194 10.82 8.40 17.20
C SER A 194 10.80 8.33 15.66
N LYS A 195 9.83 7.61 15.10
CA LYS A 195 9.59 7.57 13.65
C LYS A 195 9.19 8.95 13.12
N GLU A 196 8.43 9.71 13.89
CA GLU A 196 7.99 11.06 13.52
C GLU A 196 9.20 12.01 13.38
N GLU A 197 10.14 11.96 14.32
CA GLU A 197 11.39 12.73 14.21
C GLU A 197 12.21 12.30 13.00
N PHE A 198 12.22 10.99 12.69
CA PHE A 198 12.92 10.46 11.52
C PHE A 198 12.31 10.95 10.21
N VAL A 199 10.97 10.90 10.10
CA VAL A 199 10.24 11.49 8.95
C VAL A 199 10.49 12.99 8.85
N GLY A 200 10.35 13.73 9.96
CA GLY A 200 10.60 15.17 10.00
C GLY A 200 12.03 15.55 9.56
N TYR A 201 13.01 14.75 9.99
CA TYR A 201 14.41 14.94 9.57
C TYR A 201 14.56 14.68 8.06
N MET A 202 13.95 13.60 7.53
CA MET A 202 13.96 13.35 6.10
C MET A 202 13.36 14.51 5.30
N VAL A 203 12.20 15.02 5.70
CA VAL A 203 11.54 16.14 5.05
C VAL A 203 12.44 17.39 5.06
N SER A 204 13.12 17.67 6.18
CA SER A 204 14.06 18.80 6.29
C SER A 204 15.26 18.68 5.33
N GLN A 205 15.66 17.46 4.94
CA GLN A 205 16.77 17.24 4.00
C GLN A 205 16.35 17.36 2.52
N LEU A 206 15.05 17.41 2.21
CA LEU A 206 14.57 17.61 0.84
C LEU A 206 14.87 19.01 0.29
N ASN A 207 15.27 19.97 1.15
CA ASN A 207 15.57 21.36 0.80
C ASN A 207 14.43 22.00 0.00
N LEU A 208 13.18 21.82 0.49
CA LEU A 208 11.97 22.29 -0.17
C LEU A 208 11.95 23.81 -0.34
N THR A 209 11.38 24.26 -1.45
CA THR A 209 11.19 25.67 -1.81
C THR A 209 9.70 26.02 -1.89
N SER A 210 9.38 27.30 -2.09
CA SER A 210 8.00 27.76 -2.30
C SER A 210 7.37 27.24 -3.61
N ASP A 211 8.18 26.76 -4.54
CA ASP A 211 7.73 26.18 -5.81
C ASP A 211 7.41 24.69 -5.69
N ASP A 212 7.75 24.08 -4.56
CA ASP A 212 7.49 22.67 -4.30
C ASP A 212 6.10 22.47 -3.68
N ILE A 213 5.53 21.29 -3.92
CA ILE A 213 4.24 20.88 -3.36
C ILE A 213 4.45 19.57 -2.62
N VAL A 214 3.96 19.50 -1.40
CA VAL A 214 3.89 18.27 -0.60
C VAL A 214 2.45 17.81 -0.55
N ILE A 215 2.19 16.62 -1.06
CA ILE A 215 0.89 15.95 -1.04
C ILE A 215 0.96 14.80 -0.05
N ILE A 216 0.01 14.73 0.88
CA ILE A 216 -0.08 13.66 1.87
C ILE A 216 -1.32 12.82 1.56
N ASP A 217 -1.10 11.56 1.21
CA ASP A 217 -2.17 10.60 0.90
C ASP A 217 -2.65 9.85 2.15
N ARG A 218 -1.75 9.65 3.12
CA ARG A 218 -2.05 9.09 4.45
C ARG A 218 -1.25 9.83 5.48
N THR A 219 -1.92 10.32 6.50
CA THR A 219 -1.36 11.22 7.52
C THR A 219 -1.12 10.53 8.86
N THR A 220 -1.73 9.36 9.08
CA THR A 220 -1.54 8.60 10.31
C THR A 220 -0.05 8.44 10.63
N ASP A 221 0.35 8.81 11.83
CA ASP A 221 1.72 8.75 12.39
C ASP A 221 2.78 9.63 11.70
N ILE A 222 2.52 10.18 10.52
CA ILE A 222 3.51 10.99 9.77
C ILE A 222 3.07 12.41 9.44
N GLY A 223 1.76 12.69 9.44
CA GLY A 223 1.20 13.97 8.97
C GLY A 223 1.78 15.16 9.73
N GLN A 224 1.85 15.10 11.06
CA GLN A 224 2.44 16.15 11.87
C GLN A 224 3.91 16.42 11.51
N ALA A 225 4.69 15.36 11.42
CA ALA A 225 6.12 15.45 11.10
C ALA A 225 6.35 16.13 9.74
N ILE A 226 5.52 15.81 8.74
CA ILE A 226 5.59 16.40 7.40
C ILE A 226 5.17 17.87 7.46
N MET A 227 3.97 18.16 7.97
CA MET A 227 3.42 19.53 7.99
C MET A 227 4.32 20.54 8.73
N MET A 228 4.97 20.10 9.82
CA MET A 228 5.86 20.97 10.62
C MET A 228 7.23 21.19 9.98
N ASN A 229 7.66 20.36 9.02
CA ASN A 229 9.00 20.43 8.43
C ASN A 229 9.02 20.74 6.92
N CYS A 230 7.86 20.89 6.26
CA CYS A 230 7.79 21.07 4.81
C CYS A 230 7.82 22.53 4.34
N LYS A 231 7.67 23.53 5.23
CA LYS A 231 7.73 24.94 4.80
C LYS A 231 9.11 25.27 4.22
N PRO A 232 9.18 26.08 3.11
CA PRO A 232 8.10 26.93 2.58
C PRO A 232 7.22 26.26 1.49
N ALA A 233 7.33 24.96 1.24
CA ALA A 233 6.49 24.28 0.27
C ALA A 233 5.00 24.34 0.65
N LYS A 234 4.12 24.21 -0.35
CA LYS A 234 2.67 24.12 -0.14
C LYS A 234 2.29 22.70 0.27
N VAL A 235 1.30 22.60 1.15
CA VAL A 235 0.79 21.32 1.66
C VAL A 235 -0.61 21.04 1.16
N GLY A 236 -0.80 19.89 0.55
CA GLY A 236 -2.11 19.36 0.14
C GLY A 236 -2.43 18.02 0.81
N ILE A 237 -3.67 17.84 1.21
CA ILE A 237 -4.19 16.59 1.78
C ILE A 237 -5.17 15.96 0.79
N ILE A 238 -5.02 14.65 0.53
CA ILE A 238 -5.96 13.90 -0.29
C ILE A 238 -6.93 13.13 0.62
N VAL A 239 -8.23 13.33 0.39
CA VAL A 239 -9.28 12.68 1.17
C VAL A 239 -9.81 11.48 0.38
N HIS A 240 -9.35 10.28 0.74
CA HIS A 240 -9.63 9.03 0.03
C HIS A 240 -10.85 8.26 0.51
N ALA A 241 -11.39 8.60 1.70
CA ALA A 241 -12.49 7.87 2.34
C ALA A 241 -13.52 8.84 2.92
N ASP A 242 -14.58 8.29 3.53
CA ASP A 242 -15.48 9.08 4.35
C ASP A 242 -14.70 9.90 5.40
N HIS A 243 -14.95 11.19 5.43
CA HIS A 243 -14.16 12.12 6.24
C HIS A 243 -14.76 12.39 7.63
N PHE A 244 -15.99 11.92 7.92
CA PHE A 244 -16.64 12.08 9.22
C PHE A 244 -17.66 10.98 9.50
N SER A 245 -18.06 10.84 10.79
CA SER A 245 -19.16 9.96 11.22
C SER A 245 -20.45 10.75 11.31
N GLU A 246 -21.44 10.41 10.45
CA GLU A 246 -22.75 11.04 10.49
C GLU A 246 -23.51 10.76 11.79
N LYS A 247 -23.39 9.53 12.30
CA LYS A 247 -24.10 9.09 13.52
C LYS A 247 -23.64 9.83 14.77
N ASP A 248 -22.39 10.27 14.77
CA ASP A 248 -21.73 10.88 15.93
C ASP A 248 -21.51 12.39 15.68
N THR A 249 -22.26 12.99 14.74
CA THR A 249 -22.20 14.40 14.38
C THR A 249 -23.53 15.07 14.69
N ASN A 250 -23.51 16.29 15.25
CA ASN A 250 -24.69 17.11 15.54
C ASN A 250 -24.41 18.59 15.22
N ASP A 251 -25.31 19.49 15.63
CA ASP A 251 -25.15 20.91 15.30
C ASP A 251 -23.93 21.59 15.95
N ASP A 252 -23.49 21.12 17.10
CA ASP A 252 -22.40 21.70 17.88
C ASP A 252 -21.06 20.99 17.67
N TYR A 253 -21.08 19.75 17.20
CA TYR A 253 -19.90 18.89 17.14
C TYR A 253 -19.93 17.99 15.91
N ILE A 254 -18.75 17.83 15.29
CA ILE A 254 -18.49 16.84 14.22
C ILE A 254 -17.41 15.86 14.67
N LEU A 255 -17.69 14.56 14.49
CA LEU A 255 -16.68 13.53 14.67
C LEU A 255 -16.01 13.26 13.33
N TRP A 256 -14.86 13.85 13.15
CA TRP A 256 -14.01 13.56 11.99
C TRP A 256 -13.52 12.12 12.01
N ASN A 257 -13.30 11.57 10.84
CA ASN A 257 -12.66 10.26 10.72
C ASN A 257 -11.20 10.36 11.22
N ASN A 258 -10.78 9.40 12.04
CA ASN A 258 -9.45 9.36 12.64
C ASN A 258 -8.30 9.48 11.64
N TYR A 259 -8.53 9.09 10.37
CA TYR A 259 -7.53 9.26 9.30
C TYR A 259 -7.26 10.73 8.94
N TYR A 260 -8.18 11.64 9.24
CA TYR A 260 -8.11 13.04 8.83
C TYR A 260 -8.28 14.04 9.97
N GLU A 261 -8.67 13.59 11.17
CA GLU A 261 -8.98 14.46 12.31
C GLU A 261 -7.84 15.44 12.60
N TYR A 262 -6.61 14.93 12.63
CA TYR A 262 -5.44 15.77 12.87
C TYR A 262 -5.30 16.86 11.80
N ASP A 263 -5.41 16.49 10.52
CA ASP A 263 -5.23 17.40 9.39
C ASP A 263 -6.28 18.50 9.35
N PHE A 264 -7.51 18.15 9.70
CA PHE A 264 -8.62 19.11 9.73
C PHE A 264 -8.50 20.05 10.91
N ASN A 265 -8.11 19.56 12.08
CA ASN A 265 -7.80 20.39 13.24
C ASN A 265 -6.61 21.34 12.98
N MET A 266 -5.63 20.87 12.19
CA MET A 266 -4.44 21.62 11.81
C MET A 266 -4.58 22.37 10.46
N HIS A 267 -5.82 22.64 10.01
CA HIS A 267 -6.14 23.25 8.71
C HIS A 267 -5.32 24.52 8.38
N LYS A 268 -4.84 25.26 9.36
CA LYS A 268 -3.98 26.44 9.16
C LYS A 268 -2.61 26.11 8.56
N HIS A 269 -2.19 24.85 8.61
CA HIS A 269 -0.94 24.35 8.03
C HIS A 269 -1.16 23.68 6.67
N VAL A 270 -2.40 23.55 6.21
CA VAL A 270 -2.79 22.94 4.95
C VAL A 270 -3.20 24.01 3.96
N ASP A 271 -2.55 24.04 2.80
CA ASP A 271 -2.81 25.03 1.75
C ASP A 271 -4.03 24.65 0.89
N PHE A 272 -4.31 23.34 0.71
CA PHE A 272 -5.45 22.85 -0.04
C PHE A 272 -5.82 21.40 0.29
N TYR A 273 -7.07 21.04 0.01
CA TYR A 273 -7.58 19.67 0.10
C TYR A 273 -8.00 19.17 -1.28
N VAL A 274 -7.87 17.87 -1.53
CA VAL A 274 -8.36 17.23 -2.74
C VAL A 274 -9.36 16.14 -2.36
N CYS A 275 -10.58 16.26 -2.88
CA CYS A 275 -11.63 15.26 -2.75
C CYS A 275 -11.83 14.55 -4.10
N ALA A 276 -12.20 13.28 -4.06
CA ALA A 276 -12.40 12.49 -5.27
C ALA A 276 -13.69 12.86 -6.03
N THR A 277 -14.71 13.38 -5.32
CA THR A 277 -16.03 13.72 -5.89
C THR A 277 -16.47 15.12 -5.48
N GLN A 278 -17.31 15.73 -6.30
CA GLN A 278 -17.88 17.07 -6.01
C GLN A 278 -18.76 17.01 -4.76
N ALA A 279 -19.54 15.95 -4.58
CA ALA A 279 -20.39 15.77 -3.40
C ALA A 279 -19.59 15.78 -2.10
N GLN A 280 -18.44 15.12 -2.07
CA GLN A 280 -17.54 15.13 -0.90
C GLN A 280 -16.94 16.51 -0.67
N SER A 281 -16.49 17.18 -1.72
CA SER A 281 -15.92 18.53 -1.67
C SER A 281 -16.92 19.55 -1.11
N ASP A 282 -18.15 19.55 -1.62
CA ASP A 282 -19.18 20.49 -1.20
C ASP A 282 -19.61 20.27 0.25
N LEU A 283 -19.79 19.00 0.66
CA LEU A 283 -20.15 18.66 2.03
C LEU A 283 -19.04 19.04 3.00
N MET A 284 -17.81 18.67 2.70
CA MET A 284 -16.66 18.97 3.54
C MET A 284 -16.44 20.49 3.68
N LYS A 285 -16.63 21.25 2.60
CA LYS A 285 -16.55 22.71 2.62
C LYS A 285 -17.58 23.33 3.56
N ALA A 286 -18.86 22.90 3.45
CA ALA A 286 -19.93 23.34 4.34
C ALA A 286 -19.67 22.99 5.81
N GLN A 287 -19.07 21.83 6.09
CA GLN A 287 -18.71 21.41 7.43
C GLN A 287 -17.55 22.25 8.00
N PHE A 288 -16.50 22.55 7.21
CA PHE A 288 -15.44 23.46 7.64
C PHE A 288 -15.97 24.84 7.97
N GLU A 289 -16.89 25.36 7.17
CA GLU A 289 -17.54 26.66 7.44
C GLU A 289 -18.36 26.59 8.74
N LYS A 290 -19.15 25.52 8.94
CA LYS A 290 -20.01 25.35 10.13
C LYS A 290 -19.19 25.20 11.43
N TYR A 291 -18.17 24.32 11.44
CA TYR A 291 -17.51 23.92 12.67
C TYR A 291 -16.21 24.70 12.96
N TYR A 292 -15.56 25.24 11.94
CA TYR A 292 -14.31 26.00 12.08
C TYR A 292 -14.43 27.47 11.68
N GLY A 293 -15.51 27.86 10.99
CA GLY A 293 -15.69 29.22 10.50
C GLY A 293 -14.71 29.60 9.38
N VAL A 294 -14.22 28.62 8.64
CA VAL A 294 -13.25 28.80 7.55
C VAL A 294 -13.72 28.14 6.26
N THR A 295 -13.35 28.71 5.13
CA THR A 295 -13.59 28.12 3.81
C THR A 295 -12.25 27.68 3.22
N PRO A 296 -11.90 26.38 3.30
CA PRO A 296 -10.62 25.88 2.79
C PRO A 296 -10.58 25.84 1.26
N ASN A 297 -9.38 25.92 0.69
CA ASN A 297 -9.19 25.64 -0.73
C ASN A 297 -9.43 24.17 -1.00
N MET A 298 -10.43 23.83 -1.78
CA MET A 298 -10.76 22.46 -2.15
C MET A 298 -10.76 22.28 -3.66
N TYR A 299 -10.19 21.17 -4.08
CA TYR A 299 -10.18 20.73 -5.47
C TYR A 299 -10.89 19.38 -5.58
N THR A 300 -11.74 19.24 -6.59
CA THR A 300 -12.34 17.96 -6.93
C THR A 300 -11.55 17.34 -8.06
N ILE A 301 -10.79 16.27 -7.72
CA ILE A 301 -9.95 15.56 -8.70
C ILE A 301 -10.24 14.06 -8.53
N PRO A 302 -10.86 13.40 -9.51
CA PRO A 302 -11.08 11.95 -9.47
C PRO A 302 -9.77 11.19 -9.26
N VAL A 303 -9.80 10.20 -8.39
CA VAL A 303 -8.58 9.42 -8.03
C VAL A 303 -8.17 8.40 -9.09
N GLY A 304 -9.02 8.19 -10.11
CA GLY A 304 -8.75 7.28 -11.21
C GLY A 304 -9.26 7.81 -12.53
N SER A 305 -8.81 7.20 -13.61
CA SER A 305 -9.27 7.47 -14.96
C SER A 305 -9.29 6.19 -15.78
N LEU A 306 -10.17 6.14 -16.77
CA LEU A 306 -10.21 5.07 -17.75
C LEU A 306 -9.33 5.45 -18.94
N PRO A 307 -8.33 4.65 -19.31
CA PRO A 307 -7.53 4.93 -20.51
C PRO A 307 -8.37 4.79 -21.79
N GLU A 308 -9.32 3.87 -21.78
CA GLU A 308 -10.23 3.59 -22.88
C GLU A 308 -11.52 2.94 -22.38
N LEU A 309 -12.59 3.04 -23.17
CA LEU A 309 -13.81 2.28 -22.94
C LEU A 309 -13.66 0.89 -23.53
N LYS A 310 -14.06 -0.12 -22.78
CA LYS A 310 -14.04 -1.53 -23.21
C LYS A 310 -15.42 -1.94 -23.72
N TYR A 311 -15.45 -2.44 -24.93
CA TYR A 311 -16.69 -2.95 -25.53
C TYR A 311 -16.65 -4.48 -25.56
N PRO A 312 -17.78 -5.17 -25.30
CA PRO A 312 -17.82 -6.62 -25.40
C PRO A 312 -17.48 -7.08 -26.83
N LYS A 313 -16.55 -8.03 -26.93
CA LYS A 313 -16.17 -8.66 -28.21
C LYS A 313 -17.21 -9.68 -28.67
N ASP A 314 -17.87 -10.32 -27.70
CA ASP A 314 -18.90 -11.33 -27.90
C ASP A 314 -20.15 -10.98 -27.11
N ARG A 315 -21.23 -11.77 -27.30
CA ARG A 315 -22.44 -11.62 -26.49
C ARG A 315 -22.12 -11.95 -25.03
N ARG A 316 -22.48 -11.04 -24.14
CA ARG A 316 -22.34 -11.23 -22.68
C ARG A 316 -23.11 -12.49 -22.23
N LYS A 317 -22.57 -13.18 -21.20
CA LYS A 317 -23.25 -14.30 -20.59
C LYS A 317 -24.56 -13.82 -19.95
N PRO A 318 -25.73 -14.33 -20.36
CA PRO A 318 -27.01 -13.92 -19.80
C PRO A 318 -27.05 -14.14 -18.28
N PHE A 319 -27.73 -13.25 -17.55
CA PHE A 319 -27.92 -13.31 -16.10
C PHE A 319 -26.62 -13.47 -15.29
N SER A 320 -25.50 -12.94 -15.81
CA SER A 320 -24.23 -12.96 -15.12
C SER A 320 -23.95 -11.65 -14.37
N LEU A 321 -23.69 -11.77 -13.08
CA LEU A 321 -23.30 -10.67 -12.21
C LEU A 321 -21.81 -10.78 -11.87
N ILE A 322 -21.17 -9.63 -11.72
CA ILE A 322 -19.81 -9.51 -11.21
C ILE A 322 -19.77 -8.55 -10.03
N THR A 323 -18.98 -8.85 -9.04
CA THR A 323 -18.53 -7.90 -8.03
C THR A 323 -17.01 -8.00 -7.86
N ALA A 324 -16.34 -6.88 -7.62
CA ALA A 324 -14.89 -6.84 -7.46
C ALA A 324 -14.51 -5.86 -6.33
N SER A 325 -13.94 -6.39 -5.27
CA SER A 325 -13.45 -5.58 -4.14
C SER A 325 -12.56 -6.40 -3.22
N ARG A 326 -11.93 -5.75 -2.24
CA ARG A 326 -11.40 -6.48 -1.08
C ARG A 326 -12.55 -7.22 -0.40
N LEU A 327 -12.33 -8.47 0.04
CA LEU A 327 -13.32 -9.22 0.81
C LEU A 327 -13.26 -8.75 2.27
N ALA A 328 -13.83 -7.57 2.53
CA ALA A 328 -13.85 -6.90 3.81
C ALA A 328 -15.30 -6.61 4.24
N SER A 329 -15.54 -6.45 5.54
CA SER A 329 -16.89 -6.35 6.10
C SER A 329 -17.69 -5.17 5.54
N GLU A 330 -17.03 -4.03 5.29
CA GLU A 330 -17.65 -2.81 4.75
C GLU A 330 -18.13 -2.95 3.29
N LYS A 331 -17.70 -4.00 2.60
CA LYS A 331 -18.11 -4.30 1.22
C LYS A 331 -19.38 -5.16 1.15
N HIS A 332 -19.81 -5.71 2.26
CA HIS A 332 -21.05 -6.49 2.41
C HIS A 332 -21.29 -7.53 1.31
N ILE A 333 -20.23 -8.23 0.89
CA ILE A 333 -20.33 -9.27 -0.14
C ILE A 333 -21.25 -10.41 0.30
N ASP A 334 -21.37 -10.64 1.60
CA ASP A 334 -22.33 -11.60 2.19
C ASP A 334 -23.79 -11.22 1.91
N TRP A 335 -24.12 -9.93 1.85
CA TRP A 335 -25.46 -9.47 1.45
C TRP A 335 -25.71 -9.75 -0.02
N ILE A 336 -24.72 -9.53 -0.89
CA ILE A 336 -24.79 -9.83 -2.32
C ILE A 336 -25.03 -11.34 -2.52
N CYS A 337 -24.25 -12.20 -1.84
CA CYS A 337 -24.45 -13.66 -1.91
C CYS A 337 -25.88 -14.06 -1.53
N LYS A 338 -26.39 -13.54 -0.40
CA LYS A 338 -27.75 -13.84 0.07
C LYS A 338 -28.82 -13.36 -0.90
N ALA A 339 -28.67 -12.17 -1.48
CA ALA A 339 -29.58 -11.62 -2.48
C ALA A 339 -29.62 -12.49 -3.75
N VAL A 340 -28.45 -12.93 -4.24
CA VAL A 340 -28.35 -13.82 -5.41
C VAL A 340 -28.95 -15.19 -5.12
N ILE A 341 -28.71 -15.76 -3.94
CA ILE A 341 -29.32 -17.02 -3.50
C ILE A 341 -30.84 -16.91 -3.50
N GLN A 342 -31.39 -15.84 -2.97
CA GLN A 342 -32.84 -15.61 -2.97
C GLN A 342 -33.39 -15.44 -4.38
N ALA A 343 -32.76 -14.66 -5.23
CA ALA A 343 -33.19 -14.39 -6.61
C ALA A 343 -33.06 -15.63 -7.52
N LYS A 344 -32.19 -16.58 -7.19
CA LYS A 344 -31.97 -17.82 -7.97
C LYS A 344 -33.22 -18.65 -8.16
N SER A 345 -34.16 -18.61 -7.22
CA SER A 345 -35.46 -19.31 -7.33
C SER A 345 -36.35 -18.81 -8.45
N GLU A 346 -36.21 -17.49 -8.78
CA GLU A 346 -36.99 -16.83 -9.87
C GLU A 346 -36.19 -16.81 -11.17
N TYR A 347 -34.88 -16.68 -11.09
CA TYR A 347 -33.97 -16.56 -12.25
C TYR A 347 -32.96 -17.72 -12.24
N SER A 348 -33.36 -18.87 -12.79
CA SER A 348 -32.58 -20.12 -12.75
C SER A 348 -31.21 -20.02 -13.43
N GLU A 349 -31.00 -19.07 -14.35
CA GLU A 349 -29.72 -18.84 -15.04
C GLU A 349 -28.79 -17.86 -14.29
N LEU A 350 -29.28 -17.19 -13.22
CA LEU A 350 -28.53 -16.20 -12.47
C LEU A 350 -27.23 -16.77 -11.92
N SER A 351 -26.11 -16.06 -12.12
CA SER A 351 -24.80 -16.41 -11.59
C SER A 351 -24.06 -15.18 -11.10
N LEU A 352 -23.14 -15.39 -10.14
CA LEU A 352 -22.31 -14.33 -9.55
C LEU A 352 -20.85 -14.79 -9.47
N ASP A 353 -19.95 -13.99 -10.01
CA ASP A 353 -18.52 -14.17 -9.85
C ASP A 353 -17.96 -13.03 -8.97
N ILE A 354 -17.23 -13.39 -7.92
CA ILE A 354 -16.70 -12.51 -6.89
C ILE A 354 -15.19 -12.45 -7.04
N TYR A 355 -14.66 -11.29 -7.43
CA TYR A 355 -13.24 -11.05 -7.59
C TYR A 355 -12.67 -10.29 -6.40
N GLY A 356 -11.55 -10.77 -5.88
CA GLY A 356 -10.81 -10.20 -4.77
C GLY A 356 -10.41 -11.20 -3.70
N VAL A 357 -9.66 -10.69 -2.73
CA VAL A 357 -9.17 -11.44 -1.57
C VAL A 357 -9.40 -10.61 -0.30
N GLY A 358 -9.45 -11.27 0.86
CA GLY A 358 -9.62 -10.58 2.15
C GLY A 358 -10.12 -11.49 3.27
N ALA A 359 -10.26 -10.88 4.43
CA ALA A 359 -10.58 -11.61 5.69
C ALA A 359 -11.95 -12.29 5.67
N GLU A 360 -12.93 -11.79 4.91
CA GLU A 360 -14.28 -12.34 4.83
C GLU A 360 -14.39 -13.62 3.98
N ARG A 361 -13.29 -14.06 3.32
CA ARG A 361 -13.30 -15.22 2.40
C ARG A 361 -13.94 -16.45 3.03
N THR A 362 -13.50 -16.87 4.21
CA THR A 362 -14.02 -18.06 4.90
C THR A 362 -15.51 -17.94 5.22
N LYS A 363 -15.98 -16.74 5.60
CA LYS A 363 -17.41 -16.48 5.83
C LYS A 363 -18.22 -16.65 4.56
N LEU A 364 -17.72 -16.16 3.42
CA LEU A 364 -18.39 -16.31 2.12
C LEU A 364 -18.41 -17.76 1.64
N GLU A 365 -17.32 -18.51 1.79
CA GLU A 365 -17.24 -19.95 1.50
C GLU A 365 -18.28 -20.72 2.31
N ASN A 366 -18.47 -20.38 3.59
CA ASN A 366 -19.50 -20.98 4.43
C ASN A 366 -20.92 -20.68 3.92
N ILE A 367 -21.22 -19.41 3.59
CA ILE A 367 -22.53 -19.02 3.04
C ILE A 367 -22.83 -19.80 1.75
N ILE A 368 -21.88 -19.84 0.83
CA ILE A 368 -22.03 -20.54 -0.46
C ILE A 368 -22.29 -22.03 -0.24
N ARG A 369 -21.53 -22.66 0.65
CA ARG A 369 -21.67 -24.09 0.98
C ARG A 369 -23.01 -24.41 1.66
N ASP A 370 -23.37 -23.63 2.68
CA ASP A 370 -24.54 -23.90 3.51
C ASP A 370 -25.87 -23.74 2.74
N HIS A 371 -25.84 -22.94 1.64
CA HIS A 371 -26.96 -22.76 0.72
C HIS A 371 -26.81 -23.55 -0.58
N GLN A 372 -25.80 -24.43 -0.71
CA GLN A 372 -25.55 -25.24 -1.90
C GLN A 372 -25.45 -24.40 -3.20
N ALA A 373 -24.76 -23.22 -3.09
CA ALA A 373 -24.70 -22.23 -4.16
C ALA A 373 -23.42 -22.31 -5.01
N GLN A 374 -22.61 -23.38 -4.87
CA GLN A 374 -21.30 -23.51 -5.52
C GLN A 374 -21.36 -23.53 -7.06
N ASP A 375 -22.50 -23.94 -7.62
CA ASP A 375 -22.68 -24.04 -9.06
C ASP A 375 -22.93 -22.69 -9.75
N TYR A 376 -23.23 -21.63 -8.99
CA TYR A 376 -23.59 -20.33 -9.55
C TYR A 376 -23.01 -19.10 -8.78
N ILE A 377 -22.34 -19.29 -7.65
CA ILE A 377 -21.58 -18.24 -6.94
C ILE A 377 -20.13 -18.70 -6.78
N HIS A 378 -19.19 -17.95 -7.38
CA HIS A 378 -17.79 -18.33 -7.43
C HIS A 378 -16.89 -17.28 -6.80
N LEU A 379 -15.94 -17.69 -5.96
CA LEU A 379 -14.87 -16.86 -5.43
C LEU A 379 -13.65 -16.99 -6.33
N MET A 380 -13.47 -16.02 -7.22
CA MET A 380 -12.47 -16.05 -8.28
C MET A 380 -11.05 -15.68 -7.80
N GLY A 381 -10.92 -15.06 -6.62
CA GLY A 381 -9.63 -14.54 -6.15
C GLY A 381 -9.24 -13.23 -6.82
N GLN A 382 -7.96 -12.87 -6.75
CA GLN A 382 -7.45 -11.63 -7.33
C GLN A 382 -7.01 -11.85 -8.79
N HIS A 383 -7.53 -11.03 -9.69
CA HIS A 383 -7.23 -11.05 -11.11
C HIS A 383 -7.08 -9.62 -11.65
N ASP A 384 -6.39 -9.47 -12.78
CA ASP A 384 -6.51 -8.29 -13.62
C ASP A 384 -7.88 -8.31 -14.30
N LEU A 385 -8.69 -7.29 -14.03
CA LEU A 385 -10.07 -7.21 -14.50
C LEU A 385 -10.23 -6.37 -15.78
N SER A 386 -9.15 -5.85 -16.34
CA SER A 386 -9.17 -4.96 -17.50
C SER A 386 -9.94 -5.53 -18.70
N GLU A 387 -9.90 -6.86 -18.91
CA GLU A 387 -10.62 -7.58 -19.98
C GLU A 387 -11.77 -8.45 -19.45
N VAL A 388 -12.13 -8.34 -18.16
CA VAL A 388 -13.10 -9.24 -17.53
C VAL A 388 -14.49 -8.63 -17.47
N TYR A 389 -14.62 -7.37 -17.08
CA TYR A 389 -15.93 -6.70 -16.90
C TYR A 389 -16.86 -6.84 -18.12
N GLN A 390 -16.33 -6.71 -19.32
CA GLN A 390 -17.11 -6.74 -20.56
C GLN A 390 -17.83 -8.07 -20.82
N ASN A 391 -17.53 -9.14 -20.07
CA ASN A 391 -18.14 -10.46 -20.23
C ASN A 391 -19.45 -10.63 -19.43
N TYR A 392 -19.74 -9.72 -18.50
CA TYR A 392 -20.88 -9.79 -17.59
C TYR A 392 -22.01 -8.84 -18.02
N GLU A 393 -23.22 -9.07 -17.53
CA GLU A 393 -24.37 -8.22 -17.82
C GLU A 393 -24.53 -7.07 -16.84
N ALA A 394 -24.16 -7.24 -15.54
CA ALA A 394 -24.22 -6.18 -14.55
C ALA A 394 -23.15 -6.33 -13.48
N TYR A 395 -22.76 -5.18 -12.91
CA TYR A 395 -21.93 -5.09 -11.71
C TYR A 395 -22.83 -4.89 -10.49
N ILE A 396 -22.59 -5.63 -9.41
CA ILE A 396 -23.32 -5.49 -8.16
C ILE A 396 -22.37 -5.06 -7.02
N ALA A 397 -22.74 -3.99 -6.31
CA ALA A 397 -21.99 -3.42 -5.20
C ALA A 397 -22.80 -3.48 -3.90
N GLY A 398 -22.22 -4.04 -2.85
CA GLY A 398 -22.84 -4.09 -1.52
C GLY A 398 -22.32 -3.02 -0.54
N SER A 399 -21.36 -2.20 -0.96
CA SER A 399 -20.74 -1.17 -0.12
C SER A 399 -21.77 -0.17 0.40
N THR A 400 -21.69 0.14 1.69
CA THR A 400 -22.50 1.19 2.34
C THR A 400 -21.73 2.51 2.48
N SER A 401 -20.44 2.51 2.15
CA SER A 401 -19.57 3.68 2.13
C SER A 401 -18.51 3.50 1.03
N GLU A 402 -18.32 4.51 0.22
CA GLU A 402 -17.28 4.60 -0.81
C GLU A 402 -16.73 6.02 -0.88
N GLY A 403 -15.42 6.14 -1.07
CA GLY A 403 -14.79 7.44 -1.35
C GLY A 403 -14.97 7.85 -2.82
N PHE A 404 -14.71 6.91 -3.75
CA PHE A 404 -14.83 7.11 -5.20
C PHE A 404 -15.37 5.88 -5.93
N GLY A 405 -14.95 4.66 -5.50
CA GLY A 405 -15.36 3.41 -6.16
C GLY A 405 -14.62 3.15 -7.48
N LEU A 406 -13.31 2.92 -7.44
CA LEU A 406 -12.50 2.62 -8.62
C LEU A 406 -13.07 1.45 -9.44
N THR A 407 -13.50 0.37 -8.77
CA THR A 407 -14.09 -0.79 -9.46
C THR A 407 -15.45 -0.49 -10.08
N LEU A 408 -16.21 0.48 -9.54
CA LEU A 408 -17.45 0.98 -10.15
C LEU A 408 -17.13 1.71 -11.45
N MET A 409 -16.12 2.60 -11.42
CA MET A 409 -15.67 3.32 -12.62
C MET A 409 -15.19 2.32 -13.70
N GLU A 410 -14.40 1.31 -13.33
CA GLU A 410 -13.93 0.27 -14.25
C GLU A 410 -15.07 -0.54 -14.84
N ALA A 411 -16.08 -0.89 -14.04
CA ALA A 411 -17.28 -1.60 -14.50
C ALA A 411 -18.07 -0.76 -15.53
N VAL A 412 -18.27 0.54 -15.25
CA VAL A 412 -18.89 1.48 -16.22
C VAL A 412 -18.05 1.56 -17.49
N GLY A 413 -16.72 1.60 -17.37
CA GLY A 413 -15.79 1.57 -18.50
C GLY A 413 -15.91 0.30 -19.36
N GLY A 414 -16.30 -0.82 -18.75
CA GLY A 414 -16.65 -2.09 -19.41
C GLY A 414 -18.10 -2.12 -19.93
N GLY A 415 -18.84 -1.02 -19.79
CA GLY A 415 -20.25 -0.88 -20.24
C GLY A 415 -21.23 -1.68 -19.39
N LEU A 416 -20.96 -1.91 -18.08
CA LEU A 416 -21.90 -2.59 -17.20
C LEU A 416 -22.82 -1.58 -16.50
N PRO A 417 -24.12 -1.84 -16.44
CA PRO A 417 -24.99 -1.20 -15.48
C PRO A 417 -24.58 -1.61 -14.06
N ILE A 418 -24.71 -0.67 -13.11
CA ILE A 418 -24.38 -0.87 -11.71
C ILE A 418 -25.68 -1.04 -10.91
N ILE A 419 -25.68 -2.04 -10.03
CA ILE A 419 -26.70 -2.26 -9.01
C ILE A 419 -26.04 -2.09 -7.66
N GLY A 420 -26.49 -1.16 -6.84
CA GLY A 420 -25.87 -0.90 -5.53
C GLY A 420 -26.69 0.04 -4.67
N PHE A 421 -26.17 0.33 -3.48
CA PHE A 421 -26.77 1.32 -2.59
C PHE A 421 -26.42 2.75 -3.06
N ASP A 422 -27.33 3.68 -2.79
CA ASP A 422 -27.06 5.12 -2.92
C ASP A 422 -26.10 5.52 -1.78
N VAL A 423 -24.83 5.54 -2.07
CA VAL A 423 -23.79 5.92 -1.12
C VAL A 423 -23.37 7.37 -1.32
N ARG A 424 -22.94 8.02 -0.25
CA ARG A 424 -22.75 9.48 -0.18
C ARG A 424 -21.85 10.07 -1.27
N TYR A 425 -20.79 9.37 -1.68
CA TYR A 425 -19.79 9.94 -2.58
C TYR A 425 -19.51 9.11 -3.83
N GLY A 426 -19.46 7.81 -3.72
CA GLY A 426 -18.84 6.95 -4.73
C GLY A 426 -19.80 6.27 -5.69
N ASN A 427 -21.09 6.51 -5.57
CA ASN A 427 -22.12 5.91 -6.43
C ASN A 427 -23.25 6.92 -6.63
N PRO A 428 -23.05 7.92 -7.51
CA PRO A 428 -24.08 8.93 -7.80
C PRO A 428 -25.25 8.38 -8.60
#